data_9d8a999ca06022a4e76d171294c96219
#
_entry.id   9d8a999ca06022a4e76d171294c96219
#
_cell.length_a   1.000
_cell.length_b   1.000
_cell.length_c   1.000
_cell.angle_alpha   90.00
_cell.angle_beta   90.00
_cell.angle_gamma   90.00
#
_symmetry.space_group_name_H-M   'P 1'
#
loop_
_entity.id
_entity.type
_entity.pdbx_description
1 polymer ?
#
loop_
_entity_poly.entity_id
_entity_poly.type
_entity_poly.pdbx_seq_one_letter_code
_entity_poly.pdbx_strand_id
1 'polypeptide(L)'
;MVLGFNLFAGGGKDDKASESPTASKVTKGQLASSTLLTGMVKAQSEQYVYFDNTIGRNATVTVSVGEEVSVGQQLVQYDSTSAQAAYDTASRAYNKAVRDRNYFQQYGTAPVASAQTSSDSDEDDSTTTVSPQQRQQTEASNYQTLQDYNDAVANAASELEKAQDVLNQTVIVSDVNGTVVEVADSVDPASKESQTLVHVTSEGQFEIQGTLTEYDIPNISVGQKVKITSKVYPDQTWTGKVSYVSNYPKQNASQSAGTSSNSGQTGSQYEYKVQLTSPIGKLKQGFNVSLEVTKDDDALLVPVTAVTKKGSDNYVWVYDDESQKIKQVKVKLGNADAKQQEIASGLKEGQKVITKAEKSFKDGETLKDVTDADSKKSKETIGEEVKSSD
;
A
#
# COMPACT_ATOMS: atom_id res chain seq x y z
N MET A 1 37.87 -0.28 -98.08
CA MET A 1 38.60 0.24 -96.93
C MET A 1 37.79 -0.11 -95.72
N VAL A 2 38.21 -1.16 -94.99
CA VAL A 2 37.43 -1.74 -93.89
C VAL A 2 38.19 -1.41 -92.59
N LEU A 3 37.54 -0.68 -91.73
CA LEU A 3 38.05 -0.42 -90.38
C LEU A 3 37.46 -1.43 -89.41
N GLY A 4 38.28 -2.15 -88.74
CA GLY A 4 37.95 -3.11 -87.72
C GLY A 4 37.62 -2.37 -86.39
N PHE A 5 36.58 -2.82 -85.68
CA PHE A 5 36.17 -2.36 -84.37
C PHE A 5 36.54 -3.45 -83.39
N ASN A 6 37.49 -3.13 -82.47
CA ASN A 6 37.87 -4.03 -81.38
C ASN A 6 37.02 -3.72 -80.18
N LEU A 7 36.20 -4.66 -79.75
CA LEU A 7 35.39 -4.58 -78.56
C LEU A 7 36.22 -5.15 -77.35
N PHE A 8 36.65 -4.30 -76.45
CA PHE A 8 37.27 -4.68 -75.19
C PHE A 8 36.19 -4.78 -74.13
N ALA A 9 35.84 -6.01 -73.79
CA ALA A 9 34.93 -6.24 -72.62
C ALA A 9 35.78 -6.22 -71.35
N GLY A 10 35.68 -5.08 -70.61
CA GLY A 10 36.20 -4.97 -69.25
C GLY A 10 35.09 -5.31 -68.27
N GLY A 11 35.16 -6.51 -67.68
CA GLY A 11 34.31 -6.89 -66.56
C GLY A 11 34.73 -6.15 -65.29
N GLY A 12 34.00 -5.13 -64.91
CA GLY A 12 34.08 -4.52 -63.59
C GLY A 12 33.47 -5.47 -62.59
N LYS A 13 34.31 -6.09 -61.74
CA LYS A 13 33.87 -6.65 -60.48
C LYS A 13 33.53 -5.49 -59.56
N ASP A 14 32.25 -5.36 -59.22
CA ASP A 14 31.85 -4.56 -58.07
C ASP A 14 32.43 -5.20 -56.81
N ASP A 15 33.60 -4.79 -56.40
CA ASP A 15 34.11 -4.98 -55.04
C ASP A 15 33.28 -4.12 -54.10
N LYS A 16 32.14 -4.68 -53.64
CA LYS A 16 31.53 -4.21 -52.37
C LYS A 16 32.56 -4.41 -51.30
N ALA A 17 33.18 -3.33 -50.83
CA ALA A 17 33.99 -3.33 -49.64
C ALA A 17 33.14 -3.98 -48.53
N SER A 18 33.52 -5.22 -48.16
CA SER A 18 32.92 -5.93 -47.02
C SER A 18 33.29 -5.12 -45.79
N GLU A 19 32.31 -4.38 -45.22
CA GLU A 19 32.50 -3.76 -43.93
C GLU A 19 32.85 -4.85 -42.92
N SER A 20 33.99 -4.72 -42.25
CA SER A 20 34.40 -5.66 -41.20
C SER A 20 33.28 -5.78 -40.15
N PRO A 21 32.91 -7.02 -39.77
CA PRO A 21 31.85 -7.20 -38.79
C PRO A 21 32.23 -6.52 -37.48
N THR A 22 31.27 -5.79 -36.92
CA THR A 22 31.44 -5.11 -35.64
C THR A 22 30.75 -5.89 -34.53
N ALA A 23 31.41 -6.02 -33.38
CA ALA A 23 30.84 -6.62 -32.17
C ALA A 23 30.65 -5.58 -31.08
N SER A 24 29.60 -5.72 -30.30
CA SER A 24 29.34 -4.94 -29.12
C SER A 24 29.25 -5.84 -27.89
N LYS A 25 29.73 -5.36 -26.76
CA LYS A 25 29.70 -6.11 -25.51
C LYS A 25 28.30 -6.04 -24.91
N VAL A 26 27.81 -7.18 -24.44
CA VAL A 26 26.56 -7.23 -23.64
C VAL A 26 26.83 -6.56 -22.29
N THR A 27 26.16 -5.45 -22.04
CA THR A 27 26.31 -4.67 -20.80
C THR A 27 25.04 -4.75 -19.98
N LYS A 28 25.18 -4.67 -18.67
CA LYS A 28 24.06 -4.36 -17.81
C LYS A 28 23.75 -2.87 -17.90
N GLY A 29 22.50 -2.56 -18.03
CA GLY A 29 22.02 -1.19 -18.05
C GLY A 29 20.53 -1.13 -17.83
N GLN A 30 20.04 0.07 -17.63
CA GLN A 30 18.61 0.33 -17.51
C GLN A 30 18.11 0.87 -18.83
N LEU A 31 17.15 0.19 -19.41
CA LEU A 31 16.39 0.76 -20.50
C LEU A 31 15.35 1.69 -19.88
N ALA A 32 15.30 2.94 -20.28
CA ALA A 32 14.32 3.90 -19.79
C ALA A 32 12.91 3.50 -20.28
N SER A 33 12.38 2.41 -19.72
CA SER A 33 10.97 2.04 -19.88
C SER A 33 10.20 2.73 -18.77
N SER A 34 9.47 3.77 -19.13
CA SER A 34 8.59 4.46 -18.18
C SER A 34 7.13 4.18 -18.52
N THR A 35 6.36 3.87 -17.49
CA THR A 35 4.90 3.81 -17.59
C THR A 35 4.34 5.14 -17.09
N LEU A 36 3.52 5.79 -17.93
CA LEU A 36 2.89 7.05 -17.57
C LEU A 36 1.51 6.77 -16.96
N LEU A 37 1.34 7.23 -15.72
CA LEU A 37 0.10 7.10 -14.96
C LEU A 37 -0.44 8.47 -14.56
N THR A 38 -1.67 8.51 -14.09
CA THR A 38 -2.31 9.72 -13.57
C THR A 38 -2.90 9.45 -12.21
N GLY A 39 -2.75 10.40 -11.28
CA GLY A 39 -3.31 10.27 -9.94
C GLY A 39 -3.68 11.62 -9.35
N MET A 40 -4.31 11.56 -8.20
CA MET A 40 -4.70 12.72 -7.40
C MET A 40 -3.92 12.72 -6.08
N VAL A 41 -3.45 13.89 -5.70
CA VAL A 41 -2.79 14.08 -4.39
C VAL A 41 -3.85 14.01 -3.30
N LYS A 42 -3.64 13.14 -2.32
CA LYS A 42 -4.47 12.99 -1.13
C LYS A 42 -3.61 13.03 0.14
N ALA A 43 -4.20 13.40 1.24
CA ALA A 43 -3.56 13.16 2.52
C ALA A 43 -3.46 11.67 2.80
N GLN A 44 -2.43 11.25 3.52
CA GLN A 44 -2.22 9.84 3.86
C GLN A 44 -3.28 9.33 4.84
N SER A 45 -3.72 10.19 5.74
CA SER A 45 -4.76 9.88 6.73
C SER A 45 -5.74 11.04 6.82
N GLU A 46 -7.02 10.72 6.84
CA GLU A 46 -8.12 11.65 6.99
C GLU A 46 -9.12 11.06 7.98
N GLN A 47 -9.71 11.91 8.81
CA GLN A 47 -10.79 11.52 9.72
C GLN A 47 -12.00 12.40 9.44
N TYR A 48 -13.12 11.75 9.12
CA TYR A 48 -14.42 12.39 9.02
C TYR A 48 -15.23 12.04 10.26
N VAL A 49 -15.62 13.02 11.04
CA VAL A 49 -16.52 12.86 12.16
C VAL A 49 -17.91 13.22 11.68
N TYR A 50 -18.80 12.24 11.66
CA TYR A 50 -20.19 12.43 11.27
C TYR A 50 -21.08 12.61 12.50
N PHE A 51 -22.16 13.37 12.32
CA PHE A 51 -23.18 13.49 13.35
C PHE A 51 -23.92 12.17 13.54
N ASP A 52 -24.01 11.71 14.79
CA ASP A 52 -24.75 10.51 15.17
C ASP A 52 -25.81 10.85 16.21
N ASN A 53 -27.08 10.82 15.80
CA ASN A 53 -28.22 11.12 16.66
C ASN A 53 -28.50 10.03 17.70
N THR A 54 -27.88 8.86 17.61
CA THR A 54 -27.99 7.78 18.60
C THR A 54 -27.16 8.07 19.85
N ILE A 55 -26.06 8.81 19.70
CA ILE A 55 -25.20 9.28 20.81
C ILE A 55 -25.88 10.45 21.53
N GLY A 56 -26.43 11.40 20.77
CA GLY A 56 -27.08 12.55 21.34
C GLY A 56 -27.65 13.50 20.29
N ARG A 57 -28.63 14.31 20.67
CA ARG A 57 -29.28 15.26 19.75
C ARG A 57 -28.49 16.56 19.58
N ASN A 58 -27.61 16.87 20.51
CA ASN A 58 -26.80 18.08 20.50
C ASN A 58 -25.33 17.69 20.54
N ALA A 59 -24.60 18.16 19.55
CA ALA A 59 -23.16 18.02 19.46
C ALA A 59 -22.52 19.42 19.40
N THR A 60 -21.50 19.64 20.19
CA THR A 60 -20.72 20.88 20.19
C THR A 60 -19.35 20.58 19.64
N VAL A 61 -18.96 21.24 18.55
CA VAL A 61 -17.61 21.15 18.02
C VAL A 61 -16.68 22.02 18.88
N THR A 62 -15.55 21.46 19.30
CA THR A 62 -14.60 22.10 20.21
C THR A 62 -13.35 22.65 19.52
N VAL A 63 -13.25 22.46 18.20
CA VAL A 63 -12.12 22.87 17.36
C VAL A 63 -12.58 23.81 16.25
N SER A 64 -11.63 24.55 15.67
CA SER A 64 -11.87 25.53 14.60
C SER A 64 -11.16 25.13 13.31
N VAL A 65 -11.67 25.59 12.16
CA VAL A 65 -11.01 25.39 10.86
C VAL A 65 -9.62 26.01 10.88
N GLY A 66 -8.60 25.25 10.46
CA GLY A 66 -7.19 25.65 10.47
C GLY A 66 -6.46 25.35 11.77
N GLU A 67 -7.13 24.76 12.78
CA GLU A 67 -6.50 24.34 14.03
C GLU A 67 -5.74 23.02 13.84
N GLU A 68 -4.49 22.97 14.36
CA GLU A 68 -3.72 21.73 14.42
C GLU A 68 -4.19 20.88 15.59
N VAL A 69 -4.46 19.61 15.33
CA VAL A 69 -4.93 18.64 16.33
C VAL A 69 -4.02 17.43 16.40
N SER A 70 -3.90 16.87 17.60
CA SER A 70 -3.14 15.66 17.87
C SER A 70 -4.08 14.48 18.15
N VAL A 71 -3.56 13.26 17.93
CA VAL A 71 -4.28 12.03 18.31
C VAL A 71 -4.71 12.10 19.77
N GLY A 72 -5.98 11.80 20.04
CA GLY A 72 -6.60 11.87 21.35
C GLY A 72 -7.15 13.24 21.74
N GLN A 73 -6.91 14.30 20.95
CA GLN A 73 -7.52 15.61 21.20
C GLN A 73 -9.00 15.59 20.91
N GLN A 74 -9.79 16.18 21.79
CA GLN A 74 -11.24 16.26 21.66
C GLN A 74 -11.63 17.13 20.45
N LEU A 75 -12.48 16.59 19.58
CA LEU A 75 -13.03 17.27 18.42
C LEU A 75 -14.50 17.69 18.64
N VAL A 76 -15.28 16.78 19.21
CA VAL A 76 -16.72 16.98 19.40
C VAL A 76 -17.14 16.49 20.78
N GLN A 77 -18.04 17.23 21.41
CA GLN A 77 -18.69 16.88 22.66
C GLN A 77 -20.22 16.78 22.45
N TYR A 78 -20.76 15.60 22.64
CA TYR A 78 -22.21 15.42 22.76
C TYR A 78 -22.69 15.74 24.17
N ASP A 79 -23.98 16.01 24.32
CA ASP A 79 -24.58 16.16 25.64
C ASP A 79 -24.45 14.85 26.43
N SER A 80 -23.64 14.90 27.50
CA SER A 80 -23.30 13.72 28.31
C SER A 80 -24.14 13.60 29.56
N THR A 81 -25.12 14.50 29.79
CA THR A 81 -25.88 14.58 31.07
C THR A 81 -26.56 13.25 31.40
N SER A 82 -27.22 12.61 30.44
CA SER A 82 -27.92 11.33 30.67
C SER A 82 -26.94 10.17 30.82
N ALA A 83 -25.86 10.15 30.04
CA ALA A 83 -24.81 9.13 30.11
C ALA A 83 -24.07 9.20 31.45
N GLN A 84 -23.73 10.40 31.93
CA GLN A 84 -23.12 10.61 33.24
C GLN A 84 -24.03 10.13 34.37
N ALA A 85 -25.32 10.45 34.32
CA ALA A 85 -26.29 9.99 35.34
C ALA A 85 -26.43 8.45 35.35
N ALA A 86 -26.37 7.80 34.16
CA ALA A 86 -26.40 6.35 34.04
C ALA A 86 -25.13 5.74 34.65
N TYR A 87 -23.94 6.28 34.30
CA TYR A 87 -22.65 5.86 34.86
C TYR A 87 -22.64 5.98 36.40
N ASP A 88 -23.07 7.12 36.95
CA ASP A 88 -23.11 7.34 38.38
C ASP A 88 -24.05 6.34 39.08
N THR A 89 -25.16 5.98 38.42
CA THR A 89 -26.13 5.01 38.98
C THR A 89 -25.52 3.59 38.95
N ALA A 90 -24.91 3.17 37.85
CA ALA A 90 -24.23 1.88 37.73
C ALA A 90 -23.05 1.77 38.71
N SER A 91 -22.26 2.84 38.85
CA SER A 91 -21.17 2.93 39.82
C SER A 91 -21.62 2.74 41.26
N ARG A 92 -22.75 3.39 41.67
CA ARG A 92 -23.34 3.18 43.01
C ARG A 92 -23.83 1.76 43.17
N ALA A 93 -24.44 1.13 42.16
CA ALA A 93 -24.91 -0.26 42.22
C ALA A 93 -23.73 -1.23 42.37
N TYR A 94 -22.67 -1.06 41.58
CA TYR A 94 -21.43 -1.85 41.70
C TYR A 94 -20.83 -1.74 43.10
N ASN A 95 -20.65 -0.52 43.60
CA ASN A 95 -20.09 -0.27 44.91
C ASN A 95 -20.96 -0.89 46.04
N LYS A 96 -22.28 -0.90 45.85
CA LYS A 96 -23.21 -1.57 46.79
C LYS A 96 -23.00 -3.09 46.76
N ALA A 97 -22.97 -3.71 45.58
CA ALA A 97 -22.79 -5.15 45.43
C ALA A 97 -21.45 -5.63 46.04
N VAL A 98 -20.39 -4.85 45.83
CA VAL A 98 -19.06 -5.13 46.45
C VAL A 98 -19.11 -5.06 47.94
N ARG A 99 -19.80 -4.05 48.54
CA ARG A 99 -19.95 -3.94 49.99
C ARG A 99 -20.77 -5.09 50.57
N ASP A 100 -21.88 -5.45 49.92
CA ASP A 100 -22.74 -6.56 50.36
C ASP A 100 -22.00 -7.88 50.38
N ARG A 101 -21.24 -8.18 49.33
CA ARG A 101 -20.35 -9.36 49.23
C ARG A 101 -19.29 -9.35 50.35
N ASN A 102 -18.58 -8.23 50.54
CA ASN A 102 -17.53 -8.12 51.54
C ASN A 102 -18.11 -8.26 52.97
N TYR A 103 -19.27 -7.68 53.21
CA TYR A 103 -19.98 -7.81 54.48
C TYR A 103 -20.31 -9.29 54.75
N PHE A 104 -20.88 -9.99 53.74
CA PHE A 104 -21.18 -11.43 53.85
C PHE A 104 -19.93 -12.29 54.07
N GLN A 105 -18.81 -11.98 53.38
CA GLN A 105 -17.53 -12.65 53.57
C GLN A 105 -16.98 -12.51 55.00
N GLN A 106 -17.19 -11.34 55.60
CA GLN A 106 -16.68 -11.02 56.92
C GLN A 106 -17.61 -11.51 58.05
N TYR A 107 -18.91 -11.42 57.87
CA TYR A 107 -19.90 -11.64 58.91
C TYR A 107 -20.90 -12.76 58.60
N GLY A 108 -20.77 -13.52 57.56
CA GLY A 108 -21.74 -14.50 57.03
C GLY A 108 -22.50 -15.28 58.12
N THR A 109 -23.50 -16.07 57.75
CA THR A 109 -24.32 -16.77 58.77
C THR A 109 -23.49 -17.82 59.50
N ALA A 110 -23.35 -17.60 60.82
CA ALA A 110 -22.77 -18.62 61.69
C ALA A 110 -23.76 -19.82 61.83
N PRO A 111 -23.28 -21.07 61.97
CA PRO A 111 -24.15 -22.19 62.27
C PRO A 111 -24.94 -21.93 63.55
N VAL A 112 -26.29 -21.94 63.45
CA VAL A 112 -27.14 -21.79 64.62
C VAL A 112 -27.22 -23.13 65.35
N ALA A 113 -26.91 -23.09 66.62
CA ALA A 113 -27.14 -24.24 67.47
C ALA A 113 -28.64 -24.45 67.65
N SER A 114 -29.17 -25.61 67.19
CA SER A 114 -30.51 -26.02 67.52
C SER A 114 -30.55 -26.40 69.00
N ALA A 115 -31.30 -25.69 69.81
CA ALA A 115 -31.61 -26.13 71.15
C ALA A 115 -32.46 -27.41 71.05
N GLN A 116 -31.89 -28.59 71.15
CA GLN A 116 -32.62 -29.80 71.43
C GLN A 116 -33.04 -29.72 72.86
N THR A 117 -34.30 -29.43 73.14
CA THR A 117 -34.94 -29.69 74.40
C THR A 117 -35.07 -31.22 74.51
N SER A 118 -34.07 -31.90 75.01
CA SER A 118 -34.22 -33.19 75.62
C SER A 118 -34.79 -32.96 77.03
N SER A 119 -36.09 -33.24 77.18
CA SER A 119 -36.70 -33.42 78.49
C SER A 119 -36.20 -34.74 79.06
N ASP A 120 -35.10 -34.69 79.78
CA ASP A 120 -34.91 -35.48 80.96
C ASP A 120 -33.70 -34.96 81.78
N SER A 121 -34.06 -34.62 83.02
CA SER A 121 -33.31 -34.50 84.27
C SER A 121 -31.76 -34.43 84.26
N ASP A 122 -31.33 -33.41 84.97
CA ASP A 122 -30.13 -33.24 85.79
C ASP A 122 -28.77 -32.97 85.15
N GLU A 123 -28.29 -31.85 85.60
CA GLU A 123 -26.91 -31.30 85.63
C GLU A 123 -26.51 -30.34 84.48
N ASP A 124 -26.32 -29.20 84.88
CA ASP A 124 -25.66 -27.99 84.49
C ASP A 124 -24.37 -28.21 83.64
N ASP A 125 -24.54 -28.36 82.36
CA ASP A 125 -23.57 -27.97 81.29
C ASP A 125 -24.24 -27.98 79.90
N SER A 126 -25.03 -26.92 79.62
CA SER A 126 -25.64 -26.73 78.28
C SER A 126 -24.61 -26.23 77.26
N THR A 127 -23.64 -27.07 76.89
CA THR A 127 -22.88 -26.88 75.67
C THR A 127 -23.75 -27.18 74.47
N THR A 128 -24.32 -26.18 73.86
CA THR A 128 -25.11 -26.24 72.63
C THR A 128 -24.21 -26.67 71.48
N THR A 129 -24.09 -28.00 71.23
CA THR A 129 -23.26 -28.54 70.16
C THR A 129 -24.04 -28.56 68.85
N VAL A 130 -23.55 -27.81 67.88
CA VAL A 130 -24.08 -27.82 66.49
C VAL A 130 -23.74 -29.17 65.86
N SER A 131 -24.73 -29.90 65.31
CA SER A 131 -24.48 -31.19 64.68
C SER A 131 -23.60 -31.06 63.41
N PRO A 132 -22.79 -32.08 63.07
CA PRO A 132 -21.98 -32.05 61.83
C PRO A 132 -22.80 -31.81 60.58
N GLN A 133 -24.03 -32.35 60.50
CA GLN A 133 -24.93 -32.13 59.38
C GLN A 133 -25.40 -30.68 59.23
N GLN A 134 -25.74 -30.04 60.36
CA GLN A 134 -26.09 -28.62 60.37
C GLN A 134 -24.95 -27.71 59.95
N ARG A 135 -23.71 -28.02 60.35
CA ARG A 135 -22.53 -27.30 59.89
C ARG A 135 -22.38 -27.40 58.38
N GLN A 136 -22.44 -28.60 57.79
CA GLN A 136 -22.34 -28.85 56.36
C GLN A 136 -23.44 -28.12 55.58
N GLN A 137 -24.69 -28.12 56.07
CA GLN A 137 -25.78 -27.39 55.46
C GLN A 137 -25.59 -25.89 55.49
N THR A 138 -25.10 -25.35 56.60
CA THR A 138 -24.80 -23.91 56.74
C THR A 138 -23.64 -23.50 55.83
N GLU A 139 -22.56 -24.32 55.77
CA GLU A 139 -21.43 -24.09 54.88
C GLU A 139 -21.83 -24.12 53.41
N ALA A 140 -22.66 -25.11 53.01
CA ALA A 140 -23.21 -25.20 51.65
C ALA A 140 -24.08 -23.98 51.28
N SER A 141 -24.97 -23.57 52.22
CA SER A 141 -25.78 -22.37 52.04
C SER A 141 -24.98 -21.09 51.99
N ASN A 142 -23.95 -20.95 52.83
CA ASN A 142 -23.03 -19.81 52.79
C ASN A 142 -22.22 -19.77 51.49
N TYR A 143 -21.77 -20.92 51.02
CA TYR A 143 -21.08 -21.01 49.70
C TYR A 143 -22.00 -20.55 48.57
N GLN A 144 -23.23 -21.05 48.52
CA GLN A 144 -24.19 -20.66 47.48
C GLN A 144 -24.48 -19.16 47.56
N THR A 145 -24.77 -18.62 48.77
CA THR A 145 -25.00 -17.21 48.97
C THR A 145 -23.82 -16.32 48.56
N LEU A 146 -22.58 -16.82 48.81
CA LEU A 146 -21.36 -16.11 48.36
C LEU A 146 -21.25 -16.10 46.82
N GLN A 147 -21.65 -17.21 46.16
CA GLN A 147 -21.72 -17.20 44.70
C GLN A 147 -22.75 -16.21 44.19
N ASP A 148 -23.95 -16.14 44.80
CA ASP A 148 -24.97 -15.17 44.42
C ASP A 148 -24.48 -13.71 44.56
N TYR A 149 -23.70 -13.41 45.60
CA TYR A 149 -23.07 -12.11 45.73
C TYR A 149 -21.95 -11.85 44.71
N ASN A 150 -21.16 -12.87 44.36
CA ASN A 150 -20.15 -12.75 43.32
C ASN A 150 -20.81 -12.48 41.94
N ASP A 151 -21.91 -13.17 41.66
CA ASP A 151 -22.67 -12.96 40.44
C ASP A 151 -23.31 -11.57 40.40
N ALA A 152 -23.81 -11.08 41.53
CA ALA A 152 -24.32 -9.73 41.65
C ALA A 152 -23.22 -8.67 41.41
N VAL A 153 -22.02 -8.88 41.91
CA VAL A 153 -20.86 -8.02 41.63
C VAL A 153 -20.48 -8.07 40.14
N ALA A 154 -20.44 -9.26 39.53
CA ALA A 154 -20.10 -9.41 38.10
C ALA A 154 -21.15 -8.74 37.20
N ASN A 155 -22.43 -8.90 37.51
CA ASN A 155 -23.52 -8.23 36.78
C ASN A 155 -23.44 -6.70 36.92
N ALA A 156 -23.22 -6.20 38.11
CA ALA A 156 -23.09 -4.77 38.35
C ALA A 156 -21.84 -4.18 37.70
N ALA A 157 -20.75 -4.94 37.63
CA ALA A 157 -19.52 -4.55 36.90
C ALA A 157 -19.77 -4.43 35.40
N SER A 158 -20.50 -5.39 34.80
CA SER A 158 -20.85 -5.35 33.37
C SER A 158 -21.77 -4.16 33.04
N GLU A 159 -22.71 -3.81 33.94
CA GLU A 159 -23.59 -2.62 33.75
C GLU A 159 -22.78 -1.32 33.89
N LEU A 160 -21.79 -1.28 34.80
CA LEU A 160 -20.89 -0.13 34.96
C LEU A 160 -20.02 0.04 33.70
N GLU A 161 -19.45 -1.04 33.15
CA GLU A 161 -18.67 -1.01 31.93
C GLU A 161 -19.49 -0.47 30.75
N LYS A 162 -20.70 -0.99 30.54
CA LYS A 162 -21.60 -0.49 29.50
C LYS A 162 -21.94 1.02 29.68
N ALA A 163 -22.18 1.45 30.90
CA ALA A 163 -22.46 2.85 31.15
C ALA A 163 -21.24 3.75 30.94
N GLN A 164 -20.02 3.23 31.23
CA GLN A 164 -18.76 3.91 30.94
C GLN A 164 -18.54 4.02 29.43
N ASP A 165 -18.82 2.97 28.66
CA ASP A 165 -18.68 2.97 27.20
C ASP A 165 -19.63 3.99 26.55
N VAL A 166 -20.88 4.05 27.01
CA VAL A 166 -21.83 5.06 26.53
C VAL A 166 -21.36 6.48 26.87
N LEU A 167 -20.80 6.70 28.07
CA LEU A 167 -20.23 7.98 28.45
C LEU A 167 -19.01 8.34 27.58
N ASN A 168 -18.13 7.40 27.34
CA ASN A 168 -16.92 7.61 26.48
C ASN A 168 -17.32 7.98 25.05
N GLN A 169 -18.41 7.40 24.51
CA GLN A 169 -18.92 7.70 23.17
C GLN A 169 -19.43 9.13 23.02
N THR A 170 -19.74 9.83 24.14
CA THR A 170 -20.16 11.25 24.07
C THR A 170 -19.00 12.20 23.70
N VAL A 171 -17.75 11.74 23.76
CA VAL A 171 -16.58 12.52 23.42
C VAL A 171 -15.92 11.90 22.18
N ILE A 172 -15.91 12.63 21.08
CA ILE A 172 -15.20 12.20 19.87
C ILE A 172 -13.83 12.86 19.85
N VAL A 173 -12.81 12.03 19.71
CA VAL A 173 -11.41 12.48 19.67
C VAL A 173 -10.80 12.29 18.28
N SER A 174 -9.69 12.97 18.03
CA SER A 174 -8.92 12.79 16.81
C SER A 174 -8.15 11.47 16.84
N ASP A 175 -8.26 10.71 15.75
CA ASP A 175 -7.46 9.49 15.49
C ASP A 175 -6.19 9.81 14.68
N VAL A 176 -6.08 11.05 14.18
CA VAL A 176 -4.98 11.50 13.33
C VAL A 176 -4.33 12.77 13.88
N ASN A 177 -3.03 12.92 13.64
CA ASN A 177 -2.35 14.19 13.82
C ASN A 177 -2.51 14.99 12.51
N GLY A 178 -3.07 16.18 12.59
CA GLY A 178 -3.33 16.96 11.38
C GLY A 178 -3.99 18.29 11.63
N THR A 179 -4.55 18.86 10.58
CA THR A 179 -5.23 20.15 10.60
C THR A 179 -6.73 19.96 10.32
N VAL A 180 -7.56 20.66 11.04
CA VAL A 180 -9.01 20.72 10.82
C VAL A 180 -9.27 21.51 9.54
N VAL A 181 -9.85 20.85 8.53
CA VAL A 181 -10.13 21.49 7.22
C VAL A 181 -11.59 21.91 7.06
N GLU A 182 -12.49 21.28 7.81
CA GLU A 182 -13.92 21.57 7.75
C GLU A 182 -14.55 21.40 9.14
N VAL A 183 -15.43 22.32 9.50
CA VAL A 183 -16.27 22.28 10.69
C VAL A 183 -17.68 22.66 10.28
N ALA A 184 -18.69 21.89 10.68
CA ALA A 184 -20.08 22.23 10.42
C ALA A 184 -20.52 23.38 11.32
N ASP A 185 -21.10 24.39 10.72
CA ASP A 185 -21.68 25.54 11.47
C ASP A 185 -22.96 25.12 12.22
N SER A 186 -23.72 24.18 11.70
CA SER A 186 -24.95 23.65 12.30
C SER A 186 -25.24 22.25 11.75
N VAL A 187 -25.96 21.46 12.58
CA VAL A 187 -26.46 20.14 12.17
C VAL A 187 -27.99 20.11 12.33
N ASP A 188 -28.64 19.38 11.45
CA ASP A 188 -30.05 19.07 11.54
C ASP A 188 -30.25 17.64 12.09
N PRO A 189 -30.65 17.48 13.37
CA PRO A 189 -30.87 16.16 13.96
C PRO A 189 -31.99 15.35 13.31
N ALA A 190 -32.83 15.98 12.48
CA ALA A 190 -33.90 15.32 11.73
C ALA A 190 -33.49 14.86 10.33
N SER A 191 -32.31 15.25 9.87
CA SER A 191 -31.79 14.84 8.56
C SER A 191 -31.51 13.31 8.51
N LYS A 192 -31.88 12.71 7.39
CA LYS A 192 -31.56 11.31 7.08
C LYS A 192 -30.21 11.17 6.36
N GLU A 193 -29.61 12.29 5.96
CA GLU A 193 -28.31 12.32 5.31
C GLU A 193 -27.20 12.42 6.34
N SER A 194 -26.08 11.77 6.05
CA SER A 194 -24.89 11.85 6.89
C SER A 194 -24.31 13.26 6.82
N GLN A 195 -24.22 13.94 7.97
CA GLN A 195 -23.68 15.30 8.09
C GLN A 195 -22.30 15.23 8.72
N THR A 196 -21.30 15.76 8.04
CA THR A 196 -19.93 15.87 8.57
C THR A 196 -19.90 16.99 9.60
N LEU A 197 -19.47 16.69 10.83
CA LEU A 197 -19.23 17.66 11.90
C LEU A 197 -17.85 18.28 11.81
N VAL A 198 -16.84 17.43 11.65
CA VAL A 198 -15.44 17.82 11.57
C VAL A 198 -14.72 16.95 10.56
N HIS A 199 -13.89 17.55 9.74
CA HIS A 199 -12.96 16.85 8.88
C HIS A 199 -11.53 17.25 9.24
N VAL A 200 -10.72 16.26 9.62
CA VAL A 200 -9.30 16.42 9.96
C VAL A 200 -8.45 15.72 8.89
N THR A 201 -7.41 16.38 8.46
CA THR A 201 -6.48 15.89 7.43
C THR A 201 -5.07 15.87 7.98
N SER A 202 -4.35 14.78 7.81
CA SER A 202 -2.95 14.69 8.25
C SER A 202 -2.08 15.71 7.54
N GLU A 203 -1.22 16.42 8.29
CA GLU A 203 -0.24 17.33 7.73
C GLU A 203 1.05 16.63 7.33
N GLY A 204 1.64 17.11 6.22
CA GLY A 204 2.99 16.74 5.81
C GLY A 204 3.15 15.36 5.19
N GLN A 205 2.17 14.50 5.27
CA GLN A 205 2.19 13.16 4.68
C GLN A 205 1.12 13.06 3.59
N PHE A 206 1.59 13.15 2.34
CA PHE A 206 0.72 13.05 1.18
C PHE A 206 1.05 11.79 0.38
N GLU A 207 0.01 11.20 -0.16
CA GLU A 207 0.10 10.11 -1.13
C GLU A 207 -0.62 10.50 -2.41
N ILE A 208 -0.23 9.87 -3.50
CA ILE A 208 -0.96 10.01 -4.77
C ILE A 208 -1.72 8.73 -4.97
N GLN A 209 -3.02 8.85 -5.13
CA GLN A 209 -3.90 7.73 -5.44
C GLN A 209 -4.34 7.80 -6.89
N GLY A 210 -4.37 6.65 -7.55
CA GLY A 210 -4.83 6.52 -8.92
C GLY A 210 -5.33 5.13 -9.22
N THR A 211 -5.67 4.89 -10.49
CA THR A 211 -6.12 3.59 -10.97
C THR A 211 -5.25 3.11 -12.13
N LEU A 212 -4.95 1.81 -12.13
CA LEU A 212 -4.26 1.07 -13.19
C LEU A 212 -5.27 0.29 -14.00
N THR A 213 -4.99 0.09 -15.27
CA THR A 213 -5.66 -0.92 -16.06
C THR A 213 -5.00 -2.29 -15.86
N GLU A 214 -5.68 -3.37 -16.24
CA GLU A 214 -5.11 -4.74 -16.18
C GLU A 214 -3.82 -4.88 -17.02
N TYR A 215 -3.65 -4.03 -18.04
CA TYR A 215 -2.47 -4.03 -18.92
C TYR A 215 -1.24 -3.36 -18.27
N ASP A 216 -1.47 -2.45 -17.32
CA ASP A 216 -0.39 -1.72 -16.62
C ASP A 216 0.18 -2.50 -15.44
N ILE A 217 -0.63 -3.39 -14.84
CA ILE A 217 -0.25 -4.15 -13.63
C ILE A 217 1.08 -4.91 -13.77
N PRO A 218 1.37 -5.61 -14.90
CA PRO A 218 2.62 -6.35 -15.03
C PRO A 218 3.88 -5.45 -15.00
N ASN A 219 3.71 -4.15 -15.26
CA ASN A 219 4.81 -3.19 -15.35
C ASN A 219 5.01 -2.40 -14.05
N ILE A 220 4.08 -2.48 -13.11
CA ILE A 220 4.09 -1.69 -11.87
C ILE A 220 4.27 -2.62 -10.67
N SER A 221 5.29 -2.31 -9.87
CA SER A 221 5.59 -3.06 -8.65
C SER A 221 5.83 -2.12 -7.47
N VAL A 222 5.48 -2.59 -6.26
CA VAL A 222 5.74 -1.85 -5.02
C VAL A 222 7.25 -1.60 -4.88
N GLY A 223 7.62 -0.38 -4.48
CA GLY A 223 9.00 0.07 -4.30
C GLY A 223 9.61 0.79 -5.50
N GLN A 224 9.00 0.72 -6.69
CA GLN A 224 9.49 1.45 -7.87
C GLN A 224 9.52 2.96 -7.63
N LYS A 225 10.54 3.60 -8.19
CA LYS A 225 10.68 5.05 -8.16
C LYS A 225 9.72 5.71 -9.15
N VAL A 226 9.17 6.82 -8.72
CA VAL A 226 8.18 7.58 -9.50
C VAL A 226 8.62 9.03 -9.55
N LYS A 227 8.70 9.55 -10.77
CA LYS A 227 8.83 10.99 -11.03
C LYS A 227 7.42 11.57 -11.22
N ILE A 228 7.13 12.63 -10.48
CA ILE A 228 5.80 13.23 -10.41
C ILE A 228 5.87 14.63 -11.00
N THR A 229 4.95 14.95 -11.88
CA THR A 229 4.84 16.26 -12.54
C THR A 229 3.41 16.77 -12.46
N SER A 230 3.25 18.09 -12.39
CA SER A 230 1.94 18.74 -12.36
C SER A 230 1.81 19.71 -13.53
N LYS A 231 0.63 19.74 -14.16
CA LYS A 231 0.32 20.72 -15.20
C LYS A 231 0.26 22.16 -14.66
N VAL A 232 -0.02 22.32 -13.35
CA VAL A 232 -0.11 23.61 -12.69
C VAL A 232 1.29 24.21 -12.42
N TYR A 233 2.29 23.33 -12.18
CA TYR A 233 3.67 23.72 -11.92
C TYR A 233 4.62 22.93 -12.83
N PRO A 234 4.73 23.32 -14.13
CA PRO A 234 5.49 22.53 -15.11
C PRO A 234 6.98 22.46 -14.83
N ASP A 235 7.52 23.49 -14.18
CA ASP A 235 8.96 23.59 -13.84
C ASP A 235 9.34 22.86 -12.54
N GLN A 236 8.36 22.27 -11.85
CA GLN A 236 8.61 21.54 -10.60
C GLN A 236 8.37 20.06 -10.79
N THR A 237 9.26 19.26 -10.24
CA THR A 237 9.15 17.81 -10.21
C THR A 237 9.27 17.31 -8.77
N TRP A 238 8.47 16.32 -8.45
CA TRP A 238 8.51 15.63 -7.17
C TRP A 238 8.92 14.18 -7.41
N THR A 239 9.37 13.55 -6.36
CA THR A 239 9.75 12.14 -6.37
C THR A 239 8.91 11.37 -5.37
N GLY A 240 8.64 10.12 -5.70
CA GLY A 240 7.89 9.21 -4.85
C GLY A 240 8.29 7.76 -5.09
N LYS A 241 7.65 6.87 -4.36
CA LYS A 241 7.76 5.42 -4.53
C LYS A 241 6.38 4.80 -4.54
N VAL A 242 6.16 3.82 -5.40
CA VAL A 242 4.94 3.00 -5.36
C VAL A 242 4.88 2.30 -4.01
N SER A 243 3.88 2.63 -3.20
CA SER A 243 3.67 2.06 -1.86
C SER A 243 2.67 0.91 -1.85
N TYR A 244 1.72 0.93 -2.77
CA TYR A 244 0.66 -0.07 -2.83
C TYR A 244 0.13 -0.26 -4.25
N VAL A 245 -0.19 -1.50 -4.59
CA VAL A 245 -0.93 -1.89 -5.81
C VAL A 245 -1.98 -2.91 -5.38
N SER A 246 -3.24 -2.64 -5.71
CA SER A 246 -4.34 -3.54 -5.36
C SER A 246 -4.32 -4.80 -6.20
N ASN A 247 -4.57 -5.94 -5.57
CA ASN A 247 -4.80 -7.22 -6.26
C ASN A 247 -6.26 -7.42 -6.66
N TYR A 248 -7.15 -6.52 -6.24
CA TYR A 248 -8.58 -6.59 -6.49
C TYR A 248 -9.05 -5.40 -7.30
N PRO A 249 -9.92 -5.61 -8.29
CA PRO A 249 -10.47 -4.51 -9.05
C PRO A 249 -11.36 -3.63 -8.16
N LYS A 250 -11.32 -2.33 -8.39
CA LYS A 250 -12.19 -1.37 -7.72
C LYS A 250 -13.63 -1.60 -8.19
N GLN A 251 -14.52 -1.94 -7.26
CA GLN A 251 -15.93 -2.04 -7.57
C GLN A 251 -16.50 -0.63 -7.77
N ASN A 252 -16.93 -0.33 -8.98
CA ASN A 252 -17.67 0.90 -9.23
C ASN A 252 -19.04 0.78 -8.58
N ALA A 253 -19.37 1.69 -7.66
CA ALA A 253 -20.66 1.73 -6.97
C ALA A 253 -21.86 1.83 -7.90
N SER A 254 -21.65 2.13 -9.18
CA SER A 254 -22.67 2.23 -10.22
C SER A 254 -23.19 0.89 -10.77
N GLN A 255 -22.62 -0.26 -10.39
CA GLN A 255 -23.11 -1.57 -10.87
C GLN A 255 -24.26 -2.14 -10.05
N SER A 256 -24.67 -1.48 -8.94
CA SER A 256 -25.79 -1.94 -8.11
C SER A 256 -27.17 -1.47 -8.58
N ALA A 257 -27.28 -0.55 -9.54
CA ALA A 257 -28.57 -0.11 -10.10
C ALA A 257 -28.57 -0.38 -11.60
N GLY A 258 -29.30 -1.41 -11.99
CA GLY A 258 -29.48 -1.82 -13.40
C GLY A 258 -30.04 -0.71 -14.28
N THR A 259 -29.19 0.12 -14.81
CA THR A 259 -29.51 0.99 -15.93
C THR A 259 -28.27 1.08 -16.82
N SER A 260 -28.37 0.43 -17.98
CA SER A 260 -27.40 0.49 -19.06
C SER A 260 -27.25 1.93 -19.52
N SER A 261 -26.20 2.61 -19.15
CA SER A 261 -25.67 3.76 -19.88
C SER A 261 -24.31 3.42 -20.43
N ASN A 262 -24.27 3.32 -21.72
CA ASN A 262 -23.19 3.06 -22.64
C ASN A 262 -22.07 4.11 -22.45
N SER A 263 -21.09 3.85 -21.59
CA SER A 263 -19.82 4.57 -21.61
C SER A 263 -18.69 3.55 -21.66
N GLY A 264 -18.04 3.50 -22.81
CA GLY A 264 -17.10 2.49 -23.26
C GLY A 264 -15.77 2.42 -22.49
N GLN A 265 -15.81 2.05 -21.22
CA GLN A 265 -14.64 1.71 -20.43
C GLN A 265 -14.84 0.32 -19.83
N THR A 266 -14.55 -0.70 -20.65
CA THR A 266 -14.74 -2.12 -20.33
C THR A 266 -13.47 -2.77 -19.76
N GLY A 267 -12.71 -2.10 -18.90
CA GLY A 267 -11.53 -2.68 -18.27
C GLY A 267 -11.62 -2.63 -16.75
N SER A 268 -11.18 -3.71 -16.09
CA SER A 268 -11.01 -3.71 -14.63
C SER A 268 -10.00 -2.65 -14.22
N GLN A 269 -10.34 -1.83 -13.22
CA GLN A 269 -9.46 -0.81 -12.67
C GLN A 269 -8.95 -1.24 -11.31
N TYR A 270 -7.65 -1.10 -11.08
CA TYR A 270 -6.98 -1.46 -9.84
C TYR A 270 -6.40 -0.23 -9.18
N GLU A 271 -6.62 -0.08 -7.89
CA GLU A 271 -6.10 1.07 -7.15
C GLU A 271 -4.59 0.94 -6.94
N TYR A 272 -3.88 2.04 -7.08
CA TYR A 272 -2.49 2.14 -6.67
C TYR A 272 -2.25 3.40 -5.84
N LYS A 273 -1.20 3.36 -5.02
CA LYS A 273 -0.77 4.47 -4.19
C LYS A 273 0.73 4.70 -4.36
N VAL A 274 1.09 5.97 -4.39
CA VAL A 274 2.48 6.42 -4.44
C VAL A 274 2.72 7.34 -3.26
N GLN A 275 3.67 6.96 -2.41
CA GLN A 275 4.11 7.81 -1.30
C GLN A 275 5.12 8.84 -1.81
N LEU A 276 4.92 10.11 -1.52
CA LEU A 276 5.89 11.14 -1.82
C LEU A 276 7.15 10.96 -0.95
N THR A 277 8.31 11.07 -1.58
CA THR A 277 9.62 11.06 -0.90
C THR A 277 10.28 12.44 -0.88
N SER A 278 9.83 13.34 -1.74
CA SER A 278 10.23 14.76 -1.72
C SER A 278 9.23 15.61 -0.94
N PRO A 279 9.64 16.75 -0.40
CA PRO A 279 8.72 17.71 0.22
C PRO A 279 7.61 18.10 -0.75
N ILE A 280 6.37 18.18 -0.26
CA ILE A 280 5.20 18.50 -1.08
C ILE A 280 5.25 19.90 -1.71
N GLY A 281 5.85 20.89 -1.01
CA GLY A 281 6.02 22.24 -1.49
C GLY A 281 4.70 22.92 -1.85
N LYS A 282 4.53 23.25 -3.14
CA LYS A 282 3.33 23.93 -3.66
C LYS A 282 2.19 23.00 -4.05
N LEU A 283 2.39 21.68 -4.05
CA LEU A 283 1.29 20.74 -4.31
C LEU A 283 0.28 20.81 -3.16
N LYS A 284 -0.99 20.72 -3.53
CA LYS A 284 -2.09 20.68 -2.56
C LYS A 284 -2.92 19.43 -2.78
N GLN A 285 -3.63 19.02 -1.75
CA GLN A 285 -4.64 17.97 -1.84
C GLN A 285 -5.65 18.28 -2.95
N GLY A 286 -6.08 17.26 -3.68
CA GLY A 286 -6.97 17.40 -4.82
C GLY A 286 -6.29 17.71 -6.15
N PHE A 287 -4.99 17.98 -6.19
CA PHE A 287 -4.29 18.22 -7.47
C PHE A 287 -4.13 16.93 -8.26
N ASN A 288 -4.43 17.02 -9.56
CA ASN A 288 -4.12 15.96 -10.49
C ASN A 288 -2.65 16.07 -10.94
N VAL A 289 -1.96 14.93 -10.89
CA VAL A 289 -0.55 14.83 -11.27
C VAL A 289 -0.34 13.69 -12.26
N SER A 290 0.71 13.83 -13.07
CA SER A 290 1.21 12.78 -13.94
C SER A 290 2.40 12.11 -13.29
N LEU A 291 2.42 10.77 -13.33
CA LEU A 291 3.43 9.95 -12.71
C LEU A 291 4.16 9.18 -13.80
N GLU A 292 5.47 9.30 -13.82
CA GLU A 292 6.36 8.51 -14.65
C GLU A 292 7.04 7.47 -13.75
N VAL A 293 6.58 6.22 -13.85
CA VAL A 293 7.13 5.09 -13.09
C VAL A 293 8.27 4.50 -13.88
N THR A 294 9.48 4.51 -13.31
CA THR A 294 10.67 3.93 -13.93
C THR A 294 10.90 2.52 -13.41
N LYS A 295 11.27 1.62 -14.33
CA LYS A 295 11.69 0.28 -13.98
C LYS A 295 13.22 0.31 -13.79
N ASP A 296 13.66 0.17 -12.55
CA ASP A 296 15.10 0.22 -12.18
C ASP A 296 15.79 -1.17 -12.31
N ASP A 297 15.20 -2.13 -13.02
CA ASP A 297 15.79 -3.45 -13.19
C ASP A 297 16.96 -3.36 -14.16
N ASP A 298 18.16 -3.74 -13.69
CA ASP A 298 19.32 -3.93 -14.55
C ASP A 298 19.06 -5.08 -15.53
N ALA A 299 18.89 -4.74 -16.80
CA ALA A 299 18.70 -5.68 -17.87
C ALA A 299 19.97 -5.86 -18.69
N LEU A 300 20.12 -7.00 -19.35
CA LEU A 300 21.15 -7.19 -20.35
C LEU A 300 20.77 -6.46 -21.63
N LEU A 301 21.58 -5.52 -22.05
CA LEU A 301 21.33 -4.68 -23.22
C LEU A 301 22.25 -5.06 -24.37
N VAL A 302 21.66 -5.10 -25.56
CA VAL A 302 22.38 -5.27 -26.85
C VAL A 302 21.86 -4.22 -27.83
N PRO A 303 22.64 -3.85 -28.85
CA PRO A 303 22.15 -3.00 -29.93
C PRO A 303 20.94 -3.66 -30.63
N VAL A 304 19.89 -2.89 -30.93
CA VAL A 304 18.69 -3.40 -31.64
C VAL A 304 19.09 -4.12 -32.95
N THR A 305 20.12 -3.62 -33.61
CA THR A 305 20.64 -4.17 -34.89
C THR A 305 21.28 -5.55 -34.74
N ALA A 306 21.66 -5.99 -33.53
CA ALA A 306 22.23 -7.30 -33.26
C ALA A 306 21.17 -8.42 -33.23
N VAL A 307 19.89 -8.06 -33.08
CA VAL A 307 18.82 -9.04 -33.00
C VAL A 307 18.32 -9.42 -34.39
N THR A 308 18.26 -10.72 -34.64
CA THR A 308 17.74 -11.29 -35.87
C THR A 308 16.50 -12.14 -35.62
N LYS A 309 15.47 -11.99 -36.43
CA LYS A 309 14.25 -12.79 -36.34
C LYS A 309 14.24 -13.91 -37.37
N LYS A 310 13.97 -15.14 -36.93
CA LYS A 310 13.81 -16.31 -37.78
C LYS A 310 12.54 -17.06 -37.42
N GLY A 311 11.51 -16.92 -38.24
CA GLY A 311 10.16 -17.39 -37.91
C GLY A 311 9.56 -16.63 -36.75
N SER A 312 9.15 -17.35 -35.72
CA SER A 312 8.59 -16.78 -34.44
C SER A 312 9.68 -16.48 -33.40
N ASP A 313 10.92 -16.92 -33.62
CA ASP A 313 12.00 -16.87 -32.66
C ASP A 313 12.99 -15.75 -32.94
N ASN A 314 13.59 -15.21 -31.87
CA ASN A 314 14.62 -14.18 -31.96
C ASN A 314 15.97 -14.76 -31.59
N TYR A 315 17.00 -14.34 -32.30
CA TYR A 315 18.39 -14.83 -32.19
C TYR A 315 19.39 -13.69 -32.19
N VAL A 316 20.53 -13.94 -31.55
CA VAL A 316 21.69 -13.06 -31.56
C VAL A 316 22.92 -13.91 -31.92
N TRP A 317 23.86 -13.32 -32.64
CA TRP A 317 25.13 -13.96 -32.94
C TRP A 317 26.18 -13.59 -31.89
N VAL A 318 26.54 -14.53 -31.05
CA VAL A 318 27.57 -14.36 -30.01
C VAL A 318 28.94 -14.68 -30.65
N TYR A 319 29.90 -13.76 -30.51
CA TYR A 319 31.27 -13.91 -30.99
C TYR A 319 32.17 -14.32 -29.82
N ASP A 320 32.96 -15.33 -30.03
CA ASP A 320 33.94 -15.84 -29.09
C ASP A 320 35.35 -15.40 -29.54
N ASP A 321 36.00 -14.56 -28.72
CA ASP A 321 37.30 -13.98 -29.02
C ASP A 321 38.44 -15.04 -29.11
N GLU A 322 38.35 -16.15 -28.32
CA GLU A 322 39.39 -17.15 -28.27
C GLU A 322 39.36 -18.06 -29.50
N SER A 323 38.19 -18.50 -29.90
CA SER A 323 37.99 -19.38 -31.05
C SER A 323 37.78 -18.64 -32.36
N GLN A 324 37.54 -17.31 -32.30
CA GLN A 324 37.16 -16.45 -33.44
C GLN A 324 35.91 -16.95 -34.17
N LYS A 325 35.00 -17.63 -33.46
CA LYS A 325 33.80 -18.23 -34.03
C LYS A 325 32.55 -17.50 -33.56
N ILE A 326 31.52 -17.52 -34.43
CA ILE A 326 30.20 -17.05 -34.09
C ILE A 326 29.28 -18.22 -33.78
N LYS A 327 28.39 -18.01 -32.82
CA LYS A 327 27.35 -18.96 -32.41
C LYS A 327 26.01 -18.30 -32.43
N GLN A 328 25.00 -18.91 -33.06
CA GLN A 328 23.65 -18.45 -33.05
C GLN A 328 22.97 -18.83 -31.71
N VAL A 329 22.55 -17.86 -30.94
CA VAL A 329 21.92 -18.07 -29.63
C VAL A 329 20.46 -17.56 -29.67
N LYS A 330 19.52 -18.43 -29.30
CA LYS A 330 18.09 -18.05 -29.14
C LYS A 330 17.94 -17.21 -27.91
N VAL A 331 17.24 -16.07 -28.04
CA VAL A 331 17.02 -15.10 -26.97
C VAL A 331 15.54 -14.79 -26.77
N LYS A 332 15.17 -14.47 -25.55
CA LYS A 332 13.89 -13.83 -25.25
C LYS A 332 14.13 -12.33 -25.12
N LEU A 333 13.32 -11.56 -25.85
CA LEU A 333 13.42 -10.10 -25.83
C LEU A 333 12.56 -9.55 -24.69
N GLY A 334 13.04 -8.46 -24.08
CA GLY A 334 12.29 -7.57 -23.20
C GLY A 334 11.92 -6.29 -23.94
N ASN A 335 11.97 -5.15 -23.23
CA ASN A 335 11.71 -3.83 -23.77
C ASN A 335 12.80 -3.39 -24.76
N ALA A 336 12.51 -2.43 -25.62
CA ALA A 336 13.47 -1.85 -26.55
C ALA A 336 13.30 -0.33 -26.63
N ASP A 337 14.41 0.37 -26.82
CA ASP A 337 14.40 1.77 -27.28
C ASP A 337 14.91 1.89 -28.72
N ALA A 338 15.20 3.10 -29.17
CA ALA A 338 15.67 3.35 -30.53
C ALA A 338 17.07 2.76 -30.81
N LYS A 339 17.89 2.43 -29.79
CA LYS A 339 19.28 2.02 -29.92
C LYS A 339 19.56 0.66 -29.30
N GLN A 340 18.86 0.31 -28.22
CA GLN A 340 19.14 -0.86 -27.40
C GLN A 340 17.91 -1.74 -27.23
N GLN A 341 18.14 -3.05 -27.19
CA GLN A 341 17.17 -4.08 -26.95
C GLN A 341 17.52 -4.80 -25.64
N GLU A 342 16.57 -4.90 -24.75
CA GLU A 342 16.67 -5.72 -23.55
C GLU A 342 16.57 -7.20 -23.91
N ILE A 343 17.45 -8.00 -23.30
CA ILE A 343 17.45 -9.45 -23.40
C ILE A 343 17.05 -10.05 -22.06
N ALA A 344 15.83 -10.56 -21.99
CA ALA A 344 15.28 -11.18 -20.79
C ALA A 344 15.95 -12.53 -20.46
N SER A 345 16.41 -13.29 -21.48
CA SER A 345 17.15 -14.54 -21.27
C SER A 345 17.87 -14.97 -22.53
N GLY A 346 18.95 -15.76 -22.38
CA GLY A 346 19.73 -16.36 -23.47
C GLY A 346 21.16 -15.84 -23.57
N LEU A 347 21.50 -14.72 -22.95
CA LEU A 347 22.86 -14.17 -22.93
C LEU A 347 23.38 -14.01 -21.49
N LYS A 348 24.66 -13.78 -21.38
CA LYS A 348 25.38 -13.43 -20.15
C LYS A 348 26.05 -12.06 -20.30
N GLU A 349 26.21 -11.35 -19.21
CA GLU A 349 26.98 -10.12 -19.18
C GLU A 349 28.42 -10.36 -19.68
N GLY A 350 28.92 -9.41 -20.45
CA GLY A 350 30.29 -9.45 -20.95
C GLY A 350 30.49 -10.24 -22.24
N GLN A 351 29.50 -11.00 -22.71
CA GLN A 351 29.59 -11.65 -24.03
C GLN A 351 29.63 -10.60 -25.14
N LYS A 352 30.32 -10.91 -26.25
CA LYS A 352 30.33 -10.05 -27.44
C LYS A 352 29.28 -10.53 -28.42
N VAL A 353 28.47 -9.61 -28.94
CA VAL A 353 27.42 -9.88 -29.93
C VAL A 353 27.71 -9.09 -31.21
N ILE A 354 27.51 -9.70 -32.35
CA ILE A 354 27.68 -9.05 -33.65
C ILE A 354 26.54 -8.02 -33.83
N THR A 355 26.91 -6.77 -34.07
CA THR A 355 25.94 -5.65 -34.13
C THR A 355 25.11 -5.63 -35.41
N LYS A 356 25.60 -6.23 -36.48
CA LYS A 356 24.89 -6.33 -37.77
C LYS A 356 25.12 -7.71 -38.35
N ALA A 357 24.11 -8.58 -38.17
CA ALA A 357 24.21 -9.94 -38.66
C ALA A 357 23.93 -10.00 -40.18
N GLU A 358 24.81 -10.69 -40.93
CA GLU A 358 24.56 -10.97 -42.33
C GLU A 358 23.74 -12.26 -42.49
N LYS A 359 22.93 -12.30 -43.55
CA LYS A 359 22.12 -13.49 -43.88
C LYS A 359 22.94 -14.72 -44.22
N SER A 360 24.21 -14.51 -44.53
CA SER A 360 25.19 -15.54 -44.94
C SER A 360 25.79 -16.30 -43.74
N PHE A 361 25.73 -15.79 -42.53
CA PHE A 361 26.35 -16.36 -41.34
C PHE A 361 25.82 -17.75 -41.01
N LYS A 362 26.77 -18.64 -40.70
CA LYS A 362 26.50 -20.02 -40.28
C LYS A 362 27.02 -20.25 -38.87
N ASP A 363 26.31 -21.11 -38.13
CA ASP A 363 26.69 -21.46 -36.76
C ASP A 363 28.08 -22.18 -36.78
N GLY A 364 29.01 -21.70 -35.94
CA GLY A 364 30.38 -22.19 -35.90
C GLY A 364 31.33 -21.56 -36.92
N GLU A 365 30.88 -20.62 -37.72
CA GLU A 365 31.71 -19.91 -38.72
C GLU A 365 32.80 -19.06 -38.05
N THR A 366 33.98 -19.04 -38.63
CA THR A 366 35.10 -18.21 -38.15
C THR A 366 35.06 -16.85 -38.81
N LEU A 367 34.96 -15.78 -38.00
CA LEU A 367 35.05 -14.40 -38.46
C LEU A 367 36.41 -13.82 -38.12
N LYS A 368 37.12 -13.33 -39.14
CA LYS A 368 38.39 -12.59 -38.99
C LYS A 368 38.09 -11.10 -39.02
N ASP A 369 38.94 -10.34 -38.34
CA ASP A 369 38.88 -8.85 -38.33
C ASP A 369 37.56 -8.24 -37.76
N VAL A 370 37.03 -8.85 -36.67
CA VAL A 370 35.91 -8.30 -35.93
C VAL A 370 36.40 -7.09 -35.12
N THR A 371 35.81 -5.93 -35.38
CA THR A 371 36.12 -4.67 -34.64
C THR A 371 35.15 -4.43 -33.52
N ASP A 372 35.64 -3.96 -32.35
CA ASP A 372 34.76 -3.57 -31.24
C ASP A 372 34.07 -2.24 -31.56
N ALA A 373 32.73 -2.22 -31.47
CA ALA A 373 31.92 -1.06 -31.74
C ALA A 373 32.23 0.12 -30.75
N ASP A 374 32.70 -0.22 -29.54
CA ASP A 374 33.02 0.78 -28.49
C ASP A 374 34.36 1.50 -28.82
N SER A 375 35.23 0.92 -29.61
CA SER A 375 36.50 1.55 -30.01
C SER A 375 36.33 2.65 -31.08
N LYS A 376 35.21 2.65 -31.82
CA LYS A 376 34.88 3.70 -32.79
C LYS A 376 34.37 4.96 -32.15
N LYS A 377 33.66 4.86 -31.01
CA LYS A 377 33.09 6.01 -30.29
C LYS A 377 34.16 6.90 -29.66
N SER A 378 35.23 6.30 -29.17
CA SER A 378 36.36 7.05 -28.59
C SER A 378 37.20 7.82 -29.63
N LYS A 379 37.15 7.44 -30.89
CA LYS A 379 37.87 8.15 -31.98
C LYS A 379 37.08 9.32 -32.57
N GLU A 380 35.76 9.26 -32.59
CA GLU A 380 34.94 10.39 -33.04
C GLU A 380 34.90 11.55 -32.04
N THR A 381 34.90 11.26 -30.73
CA THR A 381 34.92 12.31 -29.70
C THR A 381 36.23 13.08 -29.62
N ILE A 382 37.37 12.47 -29.99
CA ILE A 382 38.69 13.14 -30.05
C ILE A 382 38.88 13.93 -31.35
N GLY A 383 38.11 13.60 -32.39
CA GLY A 383 38.18 14.29 -33.72
C GLY A 383 37.39 15.59 -33.77
N GLU A 384 36.41 15.82 -32.89
CA GLU A 384 35.62 17.02 -32.85
C GLU A 384 36.22 18.15 -31.95
N GLU A 385 37.04 17.77 -30.93
CA GLU A 385 37.71 18.79 -30.09
C GLU A 385 38.92 19.45 -30.75
N VAL A 386 39.46 18.90 -31.85
CA VAL A 386 40.62 19.46 -32.54
C VAL A 386 40.22 20.47 -33.66
N LYS A 387 38.95 20.61 -33.99
CA LYS A 387 38.46 21.52 -35.06
C LYS A 387 37.84 22.82 -34.56
N SER A 388 37.86 23.12 -33.28
CA SER A 388 37.31 24.37 -32.73
C SER A 388 38.34 25.32 -32.10
N SER A 389 39.61 25.16 -32.45
CA SER A 389 40.65 26.15 -32.09
C SER A 389 41.56 26.40 -33.32
N ASP A 390 41.06 27.24 -34.24
CA ASP A 390 41.80 28.15 -35.13
C ASP A 390 40.91 29.36 -35.44
#